data_291c65e5dd063704cbcc12f9ed7ed0c6
#
_entry.id   291c65e5dd063704cbcc12f9ed7ed0c6
#
_cell.length_a   1.000
_cell.length_b   1.000
_cell.length_c   1.000
_cell.angle_alpha   90.00
_cell.angle_beta   90.00
_cell.angle_gamma   90.00
#
_symmetry.space_group_name_H-M   'P 1'
#
loop_
_entity.id
_entity.type
_entity.pdbx_description
1 polymer ?
#
loop_
_entity_poly.entity_id
_entity_poly.type
_entity_poly.pdbx_seq_one_letter_code
_entity_poly.pdbx_strand_id
1 'polypeptide(L)'
;IESTNHVNAKRLKQQVYLSDQEEMRVQFSKKIILNKIHNQRVLLTRYQRSTGKNIQENIQAIKIHENKISHCTNIEQIMGYEGNAARQYFAALSKMIKEDFKFSGRNKRPPRDAFNSMISLGYTILMYEIMGEIENRGITPYIGFMHKDIERHPTLASDLLEEWRAVIVDATVMSMIQGNEISINEFSKDEETGAVIISKNGVNLFIKKLEKKLQSNMNYLEYLEHPVSFRRAIWWQVSKIVKCIDNGNFDDYMPIRIR
;
A
#
# COMPACT_ATOMS: atom_id res chain seq x y z
N ILE A 1 -16.11 -16.82 20.34
CA ILE A 1 -16.26 -16.41 18.91
C ILE A 1 -15.62 -17.55 18.14
N GLU A 2 -16.43 -18.41 17.57
CA GLU A 2 -15.94 -19.47 16.68
C GLU A 2 -15.29 -18.82 15.46
N SER A 3 -14.04 -19.18 15.21
CA SER A 3 -13.36 -18.80 13.97
C SER A 3 -14.14 -19.40 12.81
N THR A 4 -14.80 -18.57 12.04
CA THR A 4 -15.51 -18.97 10.81
C THR A 4 -14.52 -19.19 9.66
N ASN A 5 -13.30 -19.62 9.94
CA ASN A 5 -12.30 -19.94 8.94
C ASN A 5 -12.77 -21.14 8.13
N HIS A 6 -13.54 -20.86 7.09
CA HIS A 6 -13.87 -21.85 6.07
C HIS A 6 -12.63 -22.13 5.24
N VAL A 7 -11.70 -22.93 5.80
CA VAL A 7 -10.51 -23.38 5.06
C VAL A 7 -10.99 -24.17 3.83
N ASN A 8 -10.78 -23.59 2.66
CA ASN A 8 -11.00 -24.31 1.41
C ASN A 8 -9.68 -25.01 1.02
N ALA A 9 -9.56 -26.30 1.37
CA ALA A 9 -8.35 -27.06 1.13
C ALA A 9 -7.90 -27.10 -0.34
N LYS A 10 -8.87 -27.12 -1.30
CA LYS A 10 -8.55 -27.07 -2.74
C LYS A 10 -7.90 -25.73 -3.09
N ARG A 11 -8.50 -24.63 -2.64
CA ARG A 11 -8.01 -23.28 -2.90
C ARG A 11 -6.67 -23.02 -2.26
N LEU A 12 -6.47 -23.49 -1.02
CA LEU A 12 -5.19 -23.35 -0.33
C LEU A 12 -4.07 -24.10 -1.08
N LYS A 13 -4.32 -25.34 -1.53
CA LYS A 13 -3.37 -26.08 -2.36
C LYS A 13 -3.05 -25.34 -3.66
N GLN A 14 -4.05 -24.74 -4.29
CA GLN A 14 -3.84 -23.96 -5.51
C GLN A 14 -3.02 -22.68 -5.24
N GLN A 15 -3.26 -22.00 -4.11
CA GLN A 15 -2.46 -20.84 -3.69
C GLN A 15 -0.99 -21.22 -3.53
N VAL A 16 -0.70 -22.31 -2.80
CA VAL A 16 0.67 -22.83 -2.64
C VAL A 16 1.28 -23.16 -4.00
N TYR A 17 0.58 -23.93 -4.83
CA TYR A 17 1.07 -24.31 -6.16
C TYR A 17 1.45 -23.10 -7.02
N LEU A 18 0.60 -22.05 -7.05
CA LEU A 18 0.88 -20.84 -7.81
C LEU A 18 2.04 -20.01 -7.22
N SER A 19 2.19 -20.02 -5.89
CA SER A 19 3.28 -19.29 -5.22
C SER A 19 4.66 -19.90 -5.48
N ASP A 20 4.73 -21.18 -5.85
CA ASP A 20 5.97 -21.86 -6.24
C ASP A 20 6.34 -21.64 -7.72
N GLN A 21 5.43 -21.09 -8.53
CA GLN A 21 5.67 -20.84 -9.95
C GLN A 21 6.22 -19.43 -10.19
N GLU A 22 7.46 -19.34 -10.63
CA GLU A 22 8.13 -18.04 -10.86
C GLU A 22 7.37 -17.19 -11.89
N GLU A 23 6.84 -17.78 -12.95
CA GLU A 23 6.07 -17.08 -13.97
C GLU A 23 4.83 -16.40 -13.37
N MET A 24 4.06 -17.10 -12.52
CA MET A 24 2.89 -16.57 -11.85
C MET A 24 3.25 -15.46 -10.88
N ARG A 25 4.33 -15.64 -10.14
CA ARG A 25 4.87 -14.63 -9.23
C ARG A 25 5.29 -13.37 -9.96
N VAL A 26 6.00 -13.50 -11.09
CA VAL A 26 6.41 -12.34 -11.92
C VAL A 26 5.20 -11.65 -12.52
N GLN A 27 4.23 -12.38 -13.04
CA GLN A 27 3.00 -11.84 -13.61
C GLN A 27 2.23 -11.01 -12.57
N PHE A 28 1.98 -11.56 -11.40
CA PHE A 28 1.30 -10.88 -10.29
C PHE A 28 2.08 -9.64 -9.84
N SER A 29 3.39 -9.78 -9.60
CA SER A 29 4.26 -8.70 -9.12
C SER A 29 4.27 -7.52 -10.07
N LYS A 30 4.36 -7.76 -11.38
CA LYS A 30 4.27 -6.69 -12.39
C LYS A 30 2.98 -5.91 -12.28
N LYS A 31 1.83 -6.61 -12.18
CA LYS A 31 0.52 -5.95 -12.09
C LYS A 31 0.42 -5.06 -10.85
N ILE A 32 0.81 -5.57 -9.69
CA ILE A 32 0.76 -4.81 -8.43
C ILE A 32 1.71 -3.61 -8.46
N ILE A 33 2.97 -3.81 -8.83
CA ILE A 33 3.98 -2.76 -8.74
C ILE A 33 3.80 -1.67 -9.81
N LEU A 34 3.40 -2.03 -11.03
CA LEU A 34 3.05 -1.02 -12.05
C LEU A 34 1.93 -0.10 -11.56
N ASN A 35 0.89 -0.65 -10.96
CA ASN A 35 -0.22 0.17 -10.45
C ASN A 35 0.15 0.96 -9.20
N LYS A 36 0.93 0.39 -8.29
CA LYS A 36 1.50 1.14 -7.15
C LYS A 36 2.24 2.39 -7.64
N ILE A 37 3.19 2.22 -8.56
CA ILE A 37 4.02 3.33 -9.08
C ILE A 37 3.16 4.34 -9.85
N HIS A 38 2.21 3.87 -10.66
CA HIS A 38 1.24 4.74 -11.32
C HIS A 38 0.46 5.57 -10.30
N ASN A 39 -0.11 4.95 -9.28
CA ASN A 39 -0.89 5.62 -8.24
C ASN A 39 -0.04 6.66 -7.47
N GLN A 40 1.20 6.31 -7.14
CA GLN A 40 2.16 7.24 -6.53
C GLN A 40 2.40 8.45 -7.42
N ARG A 41 2.67 8.25 -8.70
CA ARG A 41 2.91 9.31 -9.68
C ARG A 41 1.69 10.23 -9.85
N VAL A 42 0.50 9.67 -9.95
CA VAL A 42 -0.75 10.45 -10.04
C VAL A 42 -0.97 11.28 -8.78
N LEU A 43 -0.75 10.70 -7.61
CA LEU A 43 -0.87 11.40 -6.32
C LEU A 43 0.11 12.59 -6.24
N LEU A 44 1.37 12.38 -6.61
CA LEU A 44 2.38 13.44 -6.68
C LEU A 44 1.97 14.56 -7.63
N THR A 45 1.44 14.22 -8.81
CA THR A 45 0.97 15.20 -9.80
C THR A 45 -0.16 16.05 -9.24
N ARG A 46 -1.10 15.45 -8.49
CA ARG A 46 -2.17 16.19 -7.81
C ARG A 46 -1.61 17.14 -6.74
N TYR A 47 -0.65 16.69 -5.94
CA TYR A 47 0.00 17.53 -4.91
C TYR A 47 0.83 18.65 -5.53
N GLN A 48 1.55 18.41 -6.62
CA GLN A 48 2.26 19.46 -7.34
C GLN A 48 1.32 20.58 -7.76
N ARG A 49 0.15 20.23 -8.31
CA ARG A 49 -0.87 21.21 -8.72
C ARG A 49 -1.45 21.99 -7.53
N SER A 50 -1.69 21.34 -6.40
CA SER A 50 -2.29 21.98 -5.22
C SER A 50 -1.30 22.81 -4.41
N THR A 51 -0.01 22.46 -4.40
CA THR A 51 1.02 23.15 -3.60
C THR A 51 1.86 24.14 -4.40
N GLY A 52 1.85 24.05 -5.74
CA GLY A 52 2.71 24.84 -6.62
C GLY A 52 4.21 24.48 -6.55
N LYS A 53 4.59 23.51 -5.72
CA LYS A 53 6.00 23.09 -5.57
C LYS A 53 6.47 22.24 -6.75
N ASN A 54 7.63 22.57 -7.31
CA ASN A 54 8.17 21.82 -8.45
C ASN A 54 8.84 20.50 -8.01
N ILE A 55 8.24 19.39 -8.44
CA ILE A 55 8.76 18.01 -8.26
C ILE A 55 8.83 17.26 -9.59
N GLN A 56 8.88 17.97 -10.70
CA GLN A 56 8.82 17.39 -12.03
C GLN A 56 9.94 16.37 -12.28
N GLU A 57 11.15 16.62 -11.80
CA GLU A 57 12.28 15.69 -11.91
C GLU A 57 11.98 14.34 -11.23
N ASN A 58 11.40 14.39 -10.02
CA ASN A 58 11.02 13.17 -9.30
C ASN A 58 9.93 12.39 -10.05
N ILE A 59 8.92 13.10 -10.61
CA ILE A 59 7.85 12.47 -11.40
C ILE A 59 8.42 11.80 -12.65
N GLN A 60 9.35 12.44 -13.36
CA GLN A 60 10.01 11.86 -14.54
C GLN A 60 10.87 10.65 -14.19
N ALA A 61 11.64 10.72 -13.09
CA ALA A 61 12.43 9.59 -12.62
C ALA A 61 11.54 8.38 -12.29
N ILE A 62 10.39 8.60 -11.62
CA ILE A 62 9.40 7.54 -11.34
C ILE A 62 8.88 6.92 -12.64
N LYS A 63 8.53 7.75 -13.64
CA LYS A 63 8.03 7.28 -14.93
C LYS A 63 9.05 6.40 -15.68
N ILE A 64 10.33 6.73 -15.59
CA ILE A 64 11.41 5.91 -16.18
C ILE A 64 11.41 4.50 -15.55
N HIS A 65 11.30 4.40 -14.22
CA HIS A 65 11.24 3.12 -13.53
C HIS A 65 9.94 2.36 -13.84
N GLU A 66 8.79 3.03 -13.88
CA GLU A 66 7.50 2.46 -14.28
C GLU A 66 7.60 1.77 -15.65
N ASN A 67 8.18 2.44 -16.65
CA ASN A 67 8.33 1.89 -18.00
C ASN A 67 9.24 0.66 -18.07
N LYS A 68 10.24 0.55 -17.19
CA LYS A 68 11.17 -0.59 -17.17
C LYS A 68 10.57 -1.85 -16.58
N ILE A 69 9.61 -1.74 -15.68
CA ILE A 69 8.99 -2.90 -15.00
C ILE A 69 8.28 -3.83 -15.98
N SER A 70 7.65 -3.32 -17.05
CA SER A 70 6.98 -4.15 -18.07
C SER A 70 7.94 -5.12 -18.74
N HIS A 71 9.23 -4.79 -18.85
CA HIS A 71 10.28 -5.57 -19.48
C HIS A 71 11.05 -6.50 -18.52
N CYS A 72 10.77 -6.43 -17.20
CA CYS A 72 11.43 -7.30 -16.23
C CYS A 72 11.04 -8.77 -16.46
N THR A 73 11.98 -9.68 -16.21
CA THR A 73 11.77 -11.12 -16.35
C THR A 73 11.76 -11.87 -15.03
N ASN A 74 12.18 -11.23 -13.95
CA ASN A 74 12.20 -11.80 -12.59
C ASN A 74 11.82 -10.77 -11.53
N ILE A 75 11.54 -11.24 -10.31
CA ILE A 75 11.07 -10.42 -9.19
C ILE A 75 12.15 -9.47 -8.71
N GLU A 76 13.41 -9.86 -8.70
CA GLU A 76 14.53 -9.04 -8.24
C GLU A 76 14.64 -7.74 -9.06
N GLN A 77 14.48 -7.83 -10.39
CA GLN A 77 14.45 -6.65 -11.26
C GLN A 77 13.25 -5.75 -10.95
N ILE A 78 12.06 -6.34 -10.77
CA ILE A 78 10.83 -5.59 -10.42
C ILE A 78 11.03 -4.83 -9.12
N MET A 79 11.52 -5.50 -8.08
CA MET A 79 11.75 -4.92 -6.75
C MET A 79 12.86 -3.87 -6.77
N GLY A 80 13.89 -4.06 -7.62
CA GLY A 80 14.94 -3.06 -7.82
C GLY A 80 14.42 -1.75 -8.41
N TYR A 81 13.56 -1.81 -9.43
CA TYR A 81 12.92 -0.62 -10.00
C TYR A 81 11.87 -0.01 -9.07
N GLU A 82 11.12 -0.85 -8.35
CA GLU A 82 10.20 -0.39 -7.32
C GLU A 82 10.90 0.42 -6.23
N GLY A 83 12.01 -0.11 -5.68
CA GLY A 83 12.78 0.57 -4.64
C GLY A 83 13.35 1.92 -5.09
N ASN A 84 13.79 2.02 -6.37
CA ASN A 84 14.25 3.29 -6.95
C ASN A 84 13.07 4.27 -7.12
N ALA A 85 11.92 3.82 -7.61
CA ALA A 85 10.71 4.65 -7.72
C ALA A 85 10.23 5.12 -6.34
N ALA A 86 10.24 4.25 -5.33
CA ALA A 86 9.85 4.58 -3.95
C ALA A 86 10.77 5.65 -3.34
N ARG A 87 12.09 5.61 -3.57
CA ARG A 87 12.99 6.68 -3.13
C ARG A 87 12.61 8.03 -3.72
N GLN A 88 12.32 8.09 -5.01
CA GLN A 88 11.90 9.32 -5.68
C GLN A 88 10.53 9.81 -5.17
N TYR A 89 9.61 8.88 -4.92
CA TYR A 89 8.30 9.18 -4.36
C TYR A 89 8.39 9.83 -2.99
N PHE A 90 9.11 9.22 -2.05
CA PHE A 90 9.27 9.77 -0.70
C PHE A 90 10.08 11.06 -0.67
N ALA A 91 11.10 11.21 -1.53
CA ALA A 91 11.83 12.47 -1.69
C ALA A 91 10.90 13.59 -2.18
N ALA A 92 10.01 13.32 -3.13
CA ALA A 92 9.02 14.28 -3.60
C ALA A 92 8.01 14.66 -2.51
N LEU A 93 7.47 13.69 -1.76
CA LEU A 93 6.57 13.96 -0.64
C LEU A 93 7.24 14.85 0.42
N SER A 94 8.51 14.58 0.76
CA SER A 94 9.27 15.40 1.72
C SER A 94 9.47 16.86 1.25
N LYS A 95 9.60 17.10 -0.06
CA LYS A 95 9.66 18.46 -0.61
C LYS A 95 8.32 19.21 -0.47
N MET A 96 7.20 18.49 -0.49
CA MET A 96 5.86 19.08 -0.51
C MET A 96 5.22 19.22 0.88
N ILE A 97 5.69 18.46 1.85
CA ILE A 97 5.15 18.46 3.22
C ILE A 97 5.51 19.75 3.98
N LYS A 98 4.78 20.06 5.03
CA LYS A 98 5.10 21.18 5.94
C LYS A 98 6.43 20.97 6.64
N GLU A 99 7.12 22.06 6.97
CA GLU A 99 8.48 22.06 7.53
C GLU A 99 8.60 21.19 8.78
N ASP A 100 7.67 21.35 9.73
CA ASP A 100 7.66 20.61 11.01
C ASP A 100 7.52 19.07 10.82
N PHE A 101 7.03 18.63 9.67
CA PHE A 101 6.83 17.21 9.35
C PHE A 101 7.83 16.68 8.32
N LYS A 102 8.87 17.44 7.99
CA LYS A 102 9.89 17.00 7.04
C LYS A 102 10.59 15.72 7.49
N PHE A 103 10.95 14.91 6.52
CA PHE A 103 11.62 13.63 6.69
C PHE A 103 12.66 13.41 5.58
N SER A 104 13.68 12.61 5.83
CA SER A 104 14.78 12.37 4.88
C SER A 104 14.56 11.17 3.94
N GLY A 105 13.45 10.44 4.10
CA GLY A 105 13.14 9.24 3.33
C GLY A 105 12.33 8.25 4.14
N ARG A 106 12.00 7.10 3.55
CA ARG A 106 11.22 6.07 4.26
C ARG A 106 12.09 5.34 5.28
N ASN A 107 11.69 5.40 6.56
CA ASN A 107 12.26 4.63 7.67
C ASN A 107 11.13 3.97 8.48
N LYS A 108 11.34 2.78 9.03
CA LYS A 108 10.22 1.98 9.59
C LYS A 108 10.52 1.14 10.83
N ARG A 109 11.76 0.94 11.22
CA ARG A 109 12.10 0.05 12.35
C ARG A 109 13.28 0.60 13.13
N PRO A 110 13.04 1.51 14.06
CA PRO A 110 11.81 2.25 14.33
C PRO A 110 11.60 3.45 13.38
N PRO A 111 10.38 4.02 13.27
CA PRO A 111 10.16 5.30 12.58
C PRO A 111 10.84 6.43 13.35
N ARG A 112 11.55 7.31 12.64
CA ARG A 112 12.41 8.36 13.24
C ARG A 112 11.91 9.78 13.05
N ASP A 113 10.72 9.93 12.48
CA ASP A 113 10.04 11.20 12.26
C ASP A 113 8.52 11.01 12.28
N ALA A 114 7.79 12.10 12.45
CA ALA A 114 6.34 12.09 12.60
C ALA A 114 5.63 11.52 11.36
N PHE A 115 6.09 11.86 10.16
CA PHE A 115 5.49 11.34 8.92
C PHE A 115 5.64 9.82 8.84
N ASN A 116 6.85 9.30 9.05
CA ASN A 116 7.11 7.86 9.02
C ASN A 116 6.39 7.09 10.14
N SER A 117 6.18 7.71 11.31
CA SER A 117 5.40 7.14 12.39
C SER A 117 3.93 6.96 11.97
N MET A 118 3.31 8.00 11.40
CA MET A 118 1.93 7.94 10.91
C MET A 118 1.73 6.91 9.78
N ILE A 119 2.59 6.91 8.76
CA ILE A 119 2.42 5.95 7.65
C ILE A 119 2.69 4.52 8.08
N SER A 120 3.59 4.29 9.05
CA SER A 120 3.83 2.95 9.61
C SER A 120 2.61 2.42 10.35
N LEU A 121 1.97 3.26 11.18
CA LEU A 121 0.71 2.93 11.84
C LEU A 121 -0.40 2.64 10.82
N GLY A 122 -0.57 3.52 9.83
CA GLY A 122 -1.59 3.36 8.80
C GLY A 122 -1.41 2.09 7.95
N TYR A 123 -0.17 1.77 7.56
CA TYR A 123 0.11 0.53 6.83
C TYR A 123 -0.18 -0.71 7.68
N THR A 124 0.11 -0.65 8.98
CA THR A 124 -0.21 -1.75 9.89
C THR A 124 -1.72 -1.97 10.01
N ILE A 125 -2.50 -0.91 10.23
CA ILE A 125 -3.96 -0.98 10.31
C ILE A 125 -4.54 -1.54 9.01
N LEU A 126 -4.11 -1.01 7.86
CA LEU A 126 -4.62 -1.43 6.55
C LEU A 126 -4.22 -2.87 6.20
N MET A 127 -3.03 -3.31 6.61
CA MET A 127 -2.58 -4.69 6.46
C MET A 127 -3.49 -5.67 7.21
N TYR A 128 -3.88 -5.35 8.44
CA TYR A 128 -4.81 -6.18 9.21
C TYR A 128 -6.23 -6.20 8.63
N GLU A 129 -6.70 -5.08 8.06
CA GLU A 129 -7.96 -5.01 7.32
C GLU A 129 -7.94 -5.99 6.12
N ILE A 130 -6.87 -5.95 5.31
CA ILE A 130 -6.68 -6.85 4.16
C ILE A 130 -6.54 -8.31 4.61
N MET A 131 -5.78 -8.55 5.68
CA MET A 131 -5.58 -9.89 6.26
C MET A 131 -6.91 -10.53 6.66
N GLY A 132 -7.78 -9.80 7.35
CA GLY A 132 -9.12 -10.28 7.71
C GLY A 132 -9.96 -10.64 6.48
N GLU A 133 -9.88 -9.85 5.40
CA GLU A 133 -10.59 -10.14 4.16
C GLU A 133 -10.02 -11.38 3.42
N ILE A 134 -8.73 -11.64 3.51
CA ILE A 134 -8.10 -12.85 2.96
C ILE A 134 -8.58 -14.09 3.73
N GLU A 135 -8.50 -14.06 5.05
CA GLU A 135 -8.91 -15.18 5.92
C GLU A 135 -10.38 -15.53 5.75
N ASN A 136 -11.26 -14.53 5.65
CA ASN A 136 -12.69 -14.71 5.39
C ASN A 136 -13.02 -15.44 4.07
N ARG A 137 -12.06 -15.59 3.15
CA ARG A 137 -12.23 -16.27 1.85
C ARG A 137 -11.53 -17.61 1.75
N GLY A 138 -11.00 -18.13 2.85
CA GLY A 138 -10.41 -19.46 2.93
C GLY A 138 -9.11 -19.63 2.18
N ILE A 139 -8.33 -18.54 2.05
CA ILE A 139 -6.92 -18.54 1.64
C ILE A 139 -6.06 -18.03 2.79
N THR A 140 -4.76 -18.30 2.75
CA THR A 140 -3.86 -17.88 3.82
C THR A 140 -3.22 -16.52 3.52
N PRO A 141 -3.14 -15.59 4.50
CA PRO A 141 -2.41 -14.34 4.32
C PRO A 141 -0.88 -14.51 4.32
N TYR A 142 -0.36 -15.68 4.69
CA TYR A 142 1.07 -15.91 4.91
C TYR A 142 1.83 -16.42 3.68
N ILE A 143 1.13 -16.80 2.60
CA ILE A 143 1.72 -17.27 1.35
C ILE A 143 1.41 -16.25 0.26
N GLY A 144 2.42 -15.46 -0.12
CA GLY A 144 2.35 -14.41 -1.13
C GLY A 144 2.91 -14.82 -2.48
N PHE A 145 2.94 -13.87 -3.41
CA PHE A 145 3.44 -14.08 -4.76
C PHE A 145 4.60 -13.14 -5.11
N MET A 146 4.78 -12.05 -4.37
CA MET A 146 5.79 -11.03 -4.66
C MET A 146 6.93 -11.03 -3.64
N HIS A 147 6.62 -10.78 -2.36
CA HIS A 147 7.61 -10.83 -1.30
C HIS A 147 8.02 -12.27 -0.98
N LYS A 148 9.23 -12.44 -0.44
CA LYS A 148 9.65 -13.75 0.10
C LYS A 148 8.84 -14.06 1.36
N ASP A 149 8.44 -15.32 1.48
CA ASP A 149 7.78 -15.78 2.69
C ASP A 149 8.74 -15.72 3.88
N ILE A 150 8.30 -15.09 4.93
CA ILE A 150 9.04 -14.93 6.19
C ILE A 150 8.13 -15.45 7.31
N GLU A 151 8.70 -16.22 8.22
CA GLU A 151 7.97 -16.76 9.37
C GLU A 151 7.19 -15.65 10.09
N ARG A 152 5.92 -15.91 10.38
CA ARG A 152 4.98 -14.98 11.06
C ARG A 152 4.72 -13.65 10.33
N HIS A 153 5.08 -13.54 9.06
CA HIS A 153 4.79 -12.34 8.26
C HIS A 153 3.67 -12.62 7.25
N PRO A 154 2.56 -11.84 7.25
CA PRO A 154 1.46 -12.05 6.32
C PRO A 154 1.83 -11.53 4.92
N THR A 155 2.52 -12.38 4.15
CA THR A 155 3.17 -12.03 2.87
C THR A 155 2.14 -11.63 1.82
N LEU A 156 1.04 -12.38 1.65
CA LEU A 156 -0.02 -12.03 0.69
C LEU A 156 -0.72 -10.71 1.07
N ALA A 157 -0.98 -10.49 2.38
CA ALA A 157 -1.56 -9.23 2.81
C ALA A 157 -0.61 -8.05 2.54
N SER A 158 0.70 -8.25 2.70
CA SER A 158 1.72 -7.25 2.35
C SER A 158 1.78 -6.98 0.86
N ASP A 159 1.66 -8.01 0.02
CA ASP A 159 1.62 -7.89 -1.44
C ASP A 159 0.41 -7.05 -1.89
N LEU A 160 -0.78 -7.37 -1.40
CA LEU A 160 -2.01 -6.65 -1.75
C LEU A 160 -2.04 -5.23 -1.17
N LEU A 161 -1.39 -4.99 -0.03
CA LEU A 161 -1.27 -3.68 0.57
C LEU A 161 -0.59 -2.66 -0.36
N GLU A 162 0.32 -3.12 -1.23
CA GLU A 162 1.10 -2.22 -2.10
C GLU A 162 0.23 -1.34 -3.00
N GLU A 163 -0.87 -1.86 -3.52
CA GLU A 163 -1.78 -1.07 -4.37
C GLU A 163 -2.56 0.01 -3.61
N TRP A 164 -2.70 -0.12 -2.28
CA TRP A 164 -3.49 0.76 -1.44
C TRP A 164 -2.68 1.83 -0.67
N ARG A 165 -1.38 1.59 -0.46
CA ARG A 165 -0.53 2.45 0.38
C ARG A 165 -0.66 3.93 0.05
N ALA A 166 -0.39 4.30 -1.20
CA ALA A 166 -0.42 5.69 -1.63
C ALA A 166 -1.85 6.26 -1.60
N VAL A 167 -2.83 5.49 -2.04
CA VAL A 167 -4.21 5.95 -2.26
C VAL A 167 -4.98 6.15 -0.96
N ILE A 168 -4.71 5.32 0.04
CA ILE A 168 -5.40 5.37 1.34
C ILE A 168 -4.52 6.04 2.37
N VAL A 169 -3.38 5.45 2.72
CA VAL A 169 -2.59 5.88 3.89
C VAL A 169 -1.82 7.16 3.62
N ASP A 170 -0.98 7.18 2.57
CA ASP A 170 -0.16 8.36 2.29
C ASP A 170 -1.02 9.59 2.01
N ALA A 171 -2.12 9.40 1.25
CA ALA A 171 -3.09 10.45 0.98
C ALA A 171 -3.77 10.96 2.27
N THR A 172 -4.08 10.08 3.22
CA THR A 172 -4.66 10.46 4.52
C THR A 172 -3.67 11.26 5.35
N VAL A 173 -2.42 10.78 5.48
CA VAL A 173 -1.37 11.45 6.24
C VAL A 173 -1.07 12.83 5.66
N MET A 174 -0.86 12.92 4.35
CA MET A 174 -0.64 14.22 3.68
C MET A 174 -1.82 15.18 3.87
N SER A 175 -3.06 14.69 3.77
CA SER A 175 -4.26 15.50 4.02
C SER A 175 -4.30 16.05 5.44
N MET A 176 -4.00 15.23 6.44
CA MET A 176 -3.98 15.66 7.85
C MET A 176 -2.93 16.74 8.11
N ILE A 177 -1.72 16.54 7.60
CA ILE A 177 -0.62 17.48 7.79
C ILE A 177 -0.91 18.80 7.06
N GLN A 178 -1.31 18.75 5.79
CA GLN A 178 -1.61 19.94 5.01
C GLN A 178 -2.84 20.71 5.55
N GLY A 179 -3.84 19.98 6.05
CA GLY A 179 -5.05 20.54 6.64
C GLY A 179 -4.91 21.03 8.09
N ASN A 180 -3.72 20.97 8.71
CA ASN A 180 -3.51 21.25 10.14
C ASN A 180 -4.41 20.40 11.09
N GLU A 181 -4.76 19.18 10.67
CA GLU A 181 -5.62 18.29 11.46
C GLU A 181 -4.83 17.52 12.54
N ILE A 182 -3.50 17.60 12.51
CA ILE A 182 -2.60 17.05 13.51
C ILE A 182 -1.45 18.03 13.76
N SER A 183 -1.07 18.20 15.02
CA SER A 183 0.06 19.03 15.44
C SER A 183 1.32 18.18 15.59
N ILE A 184 2.49 18.79 15.38
CA ILE A 184 3.79 18.15 15.67
C ILE A 184 3.94 17.83 17.16
N ASN A 185 3.23 18.54 18.04
CA ASN A 185 3.22 18.31 19.49
C ASN A 185 2.55 16.97 19.88
N GLU A 186 1.87 16.29 18.96
CA GLU A 186 1.35 14.94 19.17
C GLU A 186 2.44 13.86 19.04
N PHE A 187 3.67 14.24 18.79
CA PHE A 187 4.79 13.32 18.58
C PHE A 187 5.90 13.59 19.59
N SER A 188 6.42 12.53 20.18
CA SER A 188 7.58 12.54 21.05
C SER A 188 8.66 11.58 20.58
N LYS A 189 9.92 11.93 20.81
CA LYS A 189 11.04 11.04 20.49
C LYS A 189 11.39 10.25 21.74
N ASP A 190 11.41 8.95 21.61
CA ASP A 190 11.96 8.05 22.62
C ASP A 190 13.50 8.11 22.57
N GLU A 191 14.14 8.42 23.69
CA GLU A 191 15.57 8.68 23.75
C GLU A 191 16.41 7.39 23.63
N GLU A 192 15.87 6.25 24.08
CA GLU A 192 16.62 4.99 24.05
C GLU A 192 16.63 4.38 22.64
N THR A 193 15.49 4.34 21.97
CA THR A 193 15.32 3.70 20.66
C THR A 193 15.46 4.68 19.50
N GLY A 194 15.31 5.99 19.76
CA GLY A 194 15.22 7.03 18.76
C GLY A 194 13.90 6.98 17.96
N ALA A 195 12.93 6.17 18.39
CA ALA A 195 11.62 6.07 17.77
C ALA A 195 10.81 7.35 17.98
N VAL A 196 10.07 7.77 16.96
CA VAL A 196 9.06 8.82 17.10
C VAL A 196 7.70 8.19 17.35
N ILE A 197 7.14 8.46 18.52
CA ILE A 197 5.91 7.88 19.03
C ILE A 197 4.79 8.90 18.91
N ILE A 198 3.63 8.45 18.43
CA ILE A 198 2.41 9.27 18.34
C ILE A 198 1.69 9.21 19.71
N SER A 199 1.22 10.34 20.22
CA SER A 199 0.40 10.41 21.44
C SER A 199 -0.92 9.65 21.29
N LYS A 200 -1.56 9.31 22.40
CA LYS A 200 -2.89 8.68 22.38
C LYS A 200 -3.93 9.55 21.64
N ASN A 201 -3.87 10.86 21.82
CA ASN A 201 -4.75 11.80 21.11
C ASN A 201 -4.45 11.81 19.60
N GLY A 202 -3.17 11.88 19.21
CA GLY A 202 -2.73 11.82 17.81
C GLY A 202 -3.17 10.52 17.13
N VAL A 203 -3.05 9.38 17.81
CA VAL A 203 -3.56 8.08 17.32
C VAL A 203 -5.06 8.13 17.06
N ASN A 204 -5.84 8.67 18.01
CA ASN A 204 -7.30 8.78 17.86
C ASN A 204 -7.69 9.68 16.67
N LEU A 205 -7.02 10.82 16.51
CA LEU A 205 -7.23 11.72 15.36
C LEU A 205 -6.92 11.00 14.04
N PHE A 206 -5.80 10.29 13.98
CA PHE A 206 -5.39 9.55 12.80
C PHE A 206 -6.37 8.43 12.45
N ILE A 207 -6.75 7.58 13.41
CA ILE A 207 -7.71 6.50 13.20
C ILE A 207 -9.05 7.05 12.69
N LYS A 208 -9.57 8.11 13.30
CA LYS A 208 -10.83 8.75 12.85
C LYS A 208 -10.73 9.22 11.39
N LYS A 209 -9.60 9.82 11.00
CA LYS A 209 -9.39 10.29 9.63
C LYS A 209 -9.26 9.13 8.65
N LEU A 210 -8.50 8.10 9.01
CA LEU A 210 -8.32 6.89 8.21
C LEU A 210 -9.66 6.16 8.01
N GLU A 211 -10.45 6.04 9.06
CA GLU A 211 -11.80 5.45 8.99
C GLU A 211 -12.71 6.23 8.04
N LYS A 212 -12.71 7.57 8.13
CA LYS A 212 -13.45 8.43 7.19
C LYS A 212 -12.98 8.20 5.75
N LYS A 213 -11.68 7.99 5.54
CA LYS A 213 -11.12 7.66 4.21
C LYS A 213 -11.62 6.31 3.73
N LEU A 214 -11.57 5.28 4.57
CA LEU A 214 -12.04 3.93 4.22
C LEU A 214 -13.53 3.88 3.89
N GLN A 215 -14.34 4.72 4.51
CA GLN A 215 -15.78 4.84 4.25
C GLN A 215 -16.11 5.73 3.05
N SER A 216 -15.18 6.55 2.56
CA SER A 216 -15.44 7.43 1.42
C SER A 216 -15.56 6.63 0.12
N ASN A 217 -16.51 7.02 -0.73
CA ASN A 217 -16.74 6.39 -2.01
C ASN A 217 -15.65 6.75 -3.03
N MET A 218 -15.34 5.82 -3.89
CA MET A 218 -14.41 5.98 -5.00
C MET A 218 -14.90 5.19 -6.23
N ASN A 219 -14.39 5.56 -7.41
CA ASN A 219 -14.71 4.92 -8.67
C ASN A 219 -13.40 4.63 -9.44
N TYR A 220 -12.55 3.77 -8.85
CA TYR A 220 -11.23 3.41 -9.38
C TYR A 220 -11.10 1.93 -9.75
N LEU A 221 -12.17 1.13 -9.54
CA LEU A 221 -12.25 -0.25 -10.00
C LEU A 221 -13.07 -0.28 -11.27
N GLU A 222 -12.41 -0.40 -12.42
CA GLU A 222 -13.04 -0.28 -13.76
C GLU A 222 -14.10 -1.36 -14.03
N TYR A 223 -14.04 -2.48 -13.29
CA TYR A 223 -15.01 -3.57 -13.41
C TYR A 223 -16.26 -3.39 -12.52
N LEU A 224 -16.36 -2.29 -11.79
CA LEU A 224 -17.56 -1.94 -11.01
C LEU A 224 -18.30 -0.78 -11.68
N GLU A 225 -19.59 -0.96 -11.89
CA GLU A 225 -20.47 0.04 -12.51
C GLU A 225 -20.79 1.22 -11.59
N HIS A 226 -20.66 1.01 -10.26
CA HIS A 226 -21.04 1.99 -9.25
C HIS A 226 -19.88 2.32 -8.32
N PRO A 227 -19.80 3.58 -7.80
CA PRO A 227 -18.87 3.93 -6.77
C PRO A 227 -19.07 3.08 -5.50
N VAL A 228 -17.97 2.66 -4.91
CA VAL A 228 -17.97 1.90 -3.65
C VAL A 228 -17.02 2.55 -2.64
N SER A 229 -17.22 2.30 -1.35
CA SER A 229 -16.25 2.73 -0.35
C SER A 229 -14.90 2.04 -0.55
N PHE A 230 -13.79 2.67 -0.09
CA PHE A 230 -12.47 2.03 -0.15
C PHE A 230 -12.47 0.67 0.58
N ARG A 231 -13.14 0.57 1.74
CA ARG A 231 -13.28 -0.71 2.45
C ARG A 231 -13.97 -1.77 1.59
N ARG A 232 -15.05 -1.40 0.90
CA ARG A 232 -15.75 -2.33 0.00
C ARG A 232 -14.90 -2.68 -1.22
N ALA A 233 -14.06 -1.76 -1.69
CA ALA A 233 -13.13 -2.00 -2.77
C ALA A 233 -12.03 -3.01 -2.39
N ILE A 234 -11.49 -2.95 -1.17
CA ILE A 234 -10.57 -3.96 -0.64
C ILE A 234 -11.24 -5.34 -0.67
N TRP A 235 -12.49 -5.44 -0.22
CA TRP A 235 -13.28 -6.67 -0.29
C TRP A 235 -13.38 -7.21 -1.73
N TRP A 236 -13.63 -6.34 -2.71
CA TRP A 236 -13.71 -6.74 -4.12
C TRP A 236 -12.35 -7.19 -4.67
N GLN A 237 -11.26 -6.50 -4.33
CA GLN A 237 -9.91 -6.86 -4.78
C GLN A 237 -9.48 -8.23 -4.21
N VAL A 238 -9.72 -8.50 -2.94
CA VAL A 238 -9.45 -9.83 -2.37
C VAL A 238 -10.34 -10.89 -3.03
N SER A 239 -11.59 -10.58 -3.37
CA SER A 239 -12.45 -11.51 -4.13
C SER A 239 -11.90 -11.79 -5.54
N LYS A 240 -11.28 -10.80 -6.19
CA LYS A 240 -10.62 -10.99 -7.50
C LYS A 240 -9.39 -11.87 -7.40
N ILE A 241 -8.54 -11.67 -6.39
CA ILE A 241 -7.38 -12.56 -6.15
C ILE A 241 -7.83 -14.01 -5.95
N VAL A 242 -8.87 -14.22 -5.17
CA VAL A 242 -9.42 -15.57 -4.96
C VAL A 242 -9.86 -16.21 -6.27
N LYS A 243 -10.56 -15.46 -7.15
CA LYS A 243 -10.93 -15.96 -8.48
C LYS A 243 -9.70 -16.29 -9.33
N CYS A 244 -8.66 -15.47 -9.29
CA CYS A 244 -7.41 -15.73 -9.99
C CYS A 244 -6.73 -17.01 -9.49
N ILE A 245 -6.70 -17.22 -8.18
CA ILE A 245 -6.18 -18.46 -7.58
C ILE A 245 -7.02 -19.67 -8.04
N ASP A 246 -8.35 -19.58 -7.99
CA ASP A 246 -9.24 -20.64 -8.43
C ASP A 246 -9.08 -20.97 -9.93
N ASN A 247 -8.81 -19.97 -10.77
CA ASN A 247 -8.58 -20.11 -12.21
C ASN A 247 -7.13 -20.52 -12.57
N GLY A 248 -6.19 -20.44 -11.64
CA GLY A 248 -4.81 -20.81 -11.85
C GLY A 248 -3.96 -19.79 -12.61
N ASN A 249 -4.39 -18.53 -12.74
CA ASN A 249 -3.64 -17.44 -13.38
C ASN A 249 -4.07 -16.08 -12.85
N PHE A 250 -3.27 -15.04 -13.11
CA PHE A 250 -3.53 -13.66 -12.71
C PHE A 250 -3.94 -12.74 -13.88
N ASP A 251 -4.30 -13.27 -15.04
CA ASP A 251 -4.62 -12.47 -16.23
C ASP A 251 -5.75 -11.47 -15.96
N ASP A 252 -6.79 -11.92 -15.29
CA ASP A 252 -7.99 -11.13 -14.97
C ASP A 252 -7.81 -10.22 -13.73
N TYR A 253 -6.65 -10.23 -13.07
CA TYR A 253 -6.43 -9.35 -11.94
C TYR A 253 -6.18 -7.92 -12.40
N MET A 254 -7.06 -7.02 -12.00
CA MET A 254 -6.98 -5.59 -12.30
C MET A 254 -6.82 -4.81 -10.98
N PRO A 255 -5.59 -4.39 -10.63
CA PRO A 255 -5.35 -3.58 -9.44
C PRO A 255 -6.07 -2.22 -9.51
N ILE A 256 -6.26 -1.59 -8.36
CA ILE A 256 -6.83 -0.24 -8.28
C ILE A 256 -5.95 0.77 -9.02
N ARG A 257 -6.56 1.57 -9.90
CA ARG A 257 -5.86 2.57 -10.70
C ARG A 257 -6.56 3.92 -10.58
N ILE A 258 -5.91 4.88 -9.91
CA ILE A 258 -6.42 6.26 -9.82
C ILE A 258 -6.12 7.05 -11.09
N ARG A 259 -6.95 8.09 -11.36
CA ARG A 259 -6.89 8.92 -12.57
C ARG A 259 -6.34 10.31 -12.26
#